data_fa6c1e226c4c2dc037b33e74144ee792
#
_entry.id   fa6c1e226c4c2dc037b33e74144ee792
#
_cell.length_a   1.000
_cell.length_b   1.000
_cell.length_c   1.000
_cell.angle_alpha   90.00
_cell.angle_beta   90.00
_cell.angle_gamma   90.00
#
_symmetry.space_group_name_H-M   'P 1'
#
loop_
_entity.id
_entity.type
_entity.pdbx_description
1 polymer ?
#
loop_
_entity_poly.entity_id
_entity_poly.type
_entity_poly.pdbx_seq_one_letter_code
_entity_poly.pdbx_strand_id
1 'polypeptide(L)'
;MNNILAISLLIFLGFSARAQASEPIVTSTMEEECATYPTGYEGLMKFINNEVNYPQDCVDLGISGKVYIRFVVDRSGNVSKATVTKSAHPSLDKEALRVTNLLHWNWNPACKDSAMYMSLPINFEVGDDTEPSEDEDDKPSPHYAGFDIGFGNLMMDNPTDYTYWNTSDLNVFTLGFNLFEYKVPIFKQYLGLTTGLGFNMSSISLGQYDLVHTSTVPGGDVDTLFAIEGLNNLPYKANNLTYSSINVPLLFEICSKAKTKNSFYLNVGAVGYWTVGGSWSTRGKYSNGDRFQNTVSSRFQLAPFGAYATTRLGFDHYGLFVNYNLTPLFKKSATAMMYPFTFGLTLNLDY
;
A
#
# COMPACT_ATOMS: atom_id res chain seq x y z
N MET A 1 17.52 18.18 -25.30
CA MET A 1 16.40 17.24 -25.12
C MET A 1 16.64 16.27 -23.95
N ASN A 2 17.34 16.75 -22.91
CA ASN A 2 17.71 15.95 -21.71
C ASN A 2 16.86 16.26 -20.46
N ASN A 3 15.73 16.98 -20.62
CA ASN A 3 15.07 17.58 -19.46
C ASN A 3 13.86 16.82 -18.90
N ILE A 4 13.33 15.81 -19.60
CA ILE A 4 12.11 15.13 -19.13
C ILE A 4 12.43 14.03 -18.11
N LEU A 5 13.52 13.30 -18.32
CA LEU A 5 14.01 12.31 -17.31
C LEU A 5 14.60 13.01 -16.06
N ALA A 6 15.19 14.17 -16.24
CA ALA A 6 15.69 15.00 -15.15
C ALA A 6 14.56 15.65 -14.33
N ILE A 7 13.44 15.98 -14.98
CA ILE A 7 12.27 16.57 -14.30
C ILE A 7 11.55 15.53 -13.43
N SER A 8 11.43 14.28 -13.89
CA SER A 8 10.85 13.20 -13.06
C SER A 8 11.72 12.86 -11.84
N LEU A 9 13.05 12.91 -12.00
CA LEU A 9 13.99 12.66 -10.90
C LEU A 9 14.09 13.87 -9.96
N LEU A 10 13.96 15.09 -10.48
CA LEU A 10 13.98 16.34 -9.67
C LEU A 10 12.71 16.54 -8.85
N ILE A 11 11.56 16.05 -9.29
CA ILE A 11 10.32 16.08 -8.49
C ILE A 11 10.46 15.15 -7.28
N PHE A 12 11.15 14.00 -7.42
CA PHE A 12 11.40 13.08 -6.31
C PHE A 12 12.48 13.62 -5.33
N LEU A 13 13.50 14.34 -5.84
CA LEU A 13 14.54 14.96 -5.01
C LEU A 13 14.11 16.29 -4.39
N GLY A 14 13.14 16.99 -5.00
CA GLY A 14 12.62 18.27 -4.49
C GLY A 14 11.73 18.14 -3.26
N PHE A 15 11.15 16.96 -2.98
CA PHE A 15 10.37 16.72 -1.76
C PHE A 15 11.24 16.37 -0.55
N SER A 16 12.48 15.95 -0.76
CA SER A 16 13.43 15.63 0.33
C SER A 16 14.20 16.85 0.87
N ALA A 17 14.07 18.02 0.27
CA ALA A 17 14.87 19.22 0.64
C ALA A 17 14.11 20.28 1.43
N ARG A 18 12.94 19.98 2.01
CA ARG A 18 12.18 20.97 2.80
C ARG A 18 11.62 20.45 4.12
N ALA A 19 12.38 19.60 4.79
CA ALA A 19 12.14 19.24 6.19
C ALA A 19 13.43 19.44 6.99
N GLN A 20 13.91 20.68 7.02
CA GLN A 20 14.93 21.11 7.97
C GLN A 20 14.39 22.31 8.74
N ALA A 21 13.35 22.05 9.52
CA ALA A 21 13.11 22.78 10.75
C ALA A 21 13.72 21.90 11.84
N SER A 22 14.77 22.38 12.45
CA SER A 22 15.45 21.75 13.57
C SER A 22 14.49 21.65 14.76
N GLU A 23 13.81 20.52 14.86
CA GLU A 23 13.32 20.07 16.15
C GLU A 23 14.52 19.50 16.91
N PRO A 24 14.63 19.77 18.22
CA PRO A 24 15.71 19.19 19.00
C PRO A 24 15.58 17.68 18.91
N ILE A 25 16.68 17.04 18.50
CA ILE A 25 16.85 15.58 18.63
C ILE A 25 16.70 15.31 20.14
N VAL A 26 15.50 14.91 20.57
CA VAL A 26 15.35 14.22 21.82
C VAL A 26 16.03 12.88 21.57
N THR A 27 17.32 12.82 21.85
CA THR A 27 18.00 11.59 22.17
C THR A 27 17.18 11.00 23.33
N SER A 28 16.26 10.11 23.04
CA SER A 28 15.76 9.19 24.04
C SER A 28 16.97 8.33 24.44
N THR A 29 17.75 8.82 25.37
CA THR A 29 18.43 7.92 26.31
C THR A 29 17.31 6.99 26.76
N MET A 30 17.51 5.69 26.61
CA MET A 30 16.68 4.70 27.27
C MET A 30 16.75 5.03 28.77
N GLU A 31 15.83 5.86 29.25
CA GLU A 31 15.59 6.00 30.66
C GLU A 31 15.12 4.61 31.08
N GLU A 32 15.94 3.91 31.85
CA GLU A 32 15.57 2.65 32.47
C GLU A 32 14.24 2.88 33.20
N GLU A 33 13.18 2.25 32.72
CA GLU A 33 11.87 2.36 33.35
C GLU A 33 12.01 1.89 34.80
N CYS A 34 11.81 2.82 35.75
CA CYS A 34 12.01 2.55 37.17
C CYS A 34 11.00 1.58 37.76
N ALA A 35 9.84 1.43 37.13
CA ALA A 35 8.81 0.49 37.53
C ALA A 35 8.24 -0.22 36.28
N THR A 36 8.26 -1.55 36.32
CA THR A 36 7.72 -2.41 35.25
C THR A 36 6.72 -3.39 35.85
N TYR A 37 5.66 -3.72 35.10
CA TYR A 37 4.75 -4.77 35.56
C TYR A 37 5.42 -6.15 35.43
N PRO A 38 5.28 -7.08 36.40
CA PRO A 38 6.05 -8.33 36.45
C PRO A 38 5.99 -9.20 35.20
N THR A 39 4.85 -9.19 34.49
CA THR A 39 4.61 -9.97 33.29
C THR A 39 4.48 -9.09 32.02
N GLY A 40 4.97 -7.83 32.10
CA GLY A 40 4.89 -6.86 31.01
C GLY A 40 3.47 -6.33 30.77
N TYR A 41 3.30 -5.61 29.67
CA TYR A 41 2.03 -4.96 29.33
C TYR A 41 0.88 -5.96 29.13
N GLU A 42 1.13 -7.09 28.48
CA GLU A 42 0.09 -8.13 28.27
C GLU A 42 -0.40 -8.71 29.60
N GLY A 43 0.51 -8.94 30.53
CA GLY A 43 0.15 -9.44 31.87
C GLY A 43 -0.63 -8.42 32.69
N LEU A 44 -0.31 -7.12 32.56
CA LEU A 44 -1.06 -6.04 33.16
C LEU A 44 -2.50 -6.01 32.64
N MET A 45 -2.68 -6.07 31.31
CA MET A 45 -4.01 -6.08 30.71
C MET A 45 -4.82 -7.32 31.10
N LYS A 46 -4.18 -8.49 31.14
CA LYS A 46 -4.83 -9.72 31.60
C LYS A 46 -5.27 -9.64 33.07
N PHE A 47 -4.43 -9.06 33.92
CA PHE A 47 -4.77 -8.84 35.33
C PHE A 47 -5.98 -7.91 35.46
N ILE A 48 -5.97 -6.77 34.76
CA ILE A 48 -7.07 -5.80 34.79
C ILE A 48 -8.36 -6.46 34.33
N ASN A 49 -8.35 -7.15 33.20
CA ASN A 49 -9.54 -7.83 32.66
C ASN A 49 -10.12 -8.90 33.60
N ASN A 50 -9.26 -9.58 34.37
CA ASN A 50 -9.70 -10.58 35.33
C ASN A 50 -10.23 -9.99 36.65
N GLU A 51 -9.72 -8.83 37.06
CA GLU A 51 -10.05 -8.21 38.35
C GLU A 51 -11.16 -7.16 38.25
N VAL A 52 -11.43 -6.62 37.06
CA VAL A 52 -12.50 -5.62 36.86
C VAL A 52 -13.88 -6.28 37.07
N ASN A 53 -14.65 -5.71 38.01
CA ASN A 53 -16.05 -6.05 38.18
C ASN A 53 -16.88 -4.89 37.64
N TYR A 54 -17.63 -5.15 36.57
CA TYR A 54 -18.48 -4.11 35.99
C TYR A 54 -19.59 -3.74 36.96
N PRO A 55 -19.76 -2.45 37.35
CA PRO A 55 -20.83 -2.03 38.25
C PRO A 55 -22.22 -2.26 37.65
N GLN A 56 -23.08 -2.92 38.40
CA GLN A 56 -24.42 -3.33 37.92
C GLN A 56 -25.28 -2.16 37.44
N ASP A 57 -25.18 -1.03 38.13
CA ASP A 57 -25.86 0.20 37.74
C ASP A 57 -25.43 0.73 36.35
N CYS A 58 -24.20 0.51 36.00
CA CYS A 58 -23.69 0.86 34.67
C CYS A 58 -24.09 -0.17 33.61
N VAL A 59 -24.20 -1.46 33.96
CA VAL A 59 -24.73 -2.51 33.08
C VAL A 59 -26.20 -2.22 32.75
N ASP A 60 -27.00 -1.96 33.75
CA ASP A 60 -28.43 -1.75 33.61
C ASP A 60 -28.78 -0.51 32.76
N LEU A 61 -27.90 0.48 32.78
CA LEU A 61 -28.04 1.73 32.01
C LEU A 61 -27.27 1.77 30.70
N GLY A 62 -26.52 0.72 30.37
CA GLY A 62 -25.67 0.68 29.15
C GLY A 62 -24.56 1.73 29.16
N ILE A 63 -24.04 2.10 30.33
CA ILE A 63 -23.01 3.14 30.47
C ILE A 63 -21.63 2.54 30.27
N SER A 64 -20.95 2.89 29.21
CA SER A 64 -19.55 2.51 28.87
C SER A 64 -18.65 3.74 28.87
N GLY A 65 -17.34 3.53 28.97
CA GLY A 65 -16.39 4.63 28.84
C GLY A 65 -15.00 4.31 29.35
N LYS A 66 -14.04 5.20 29.05
CA LYS A 66 -12.62 5.07 29.42
C LYS A 66 -12.31 5.98 30.62
N VAL A 67 -11.82 5.40 31.69
CA VAL A 67 -11.40 6.10 32.91
C VAL A 67 -9.87 6.18 32.90
N TYR A 68 -9.32 7.37 33.08
CA TYR A 68 -7.88 7.60 33.19
C TYR A 68 -7.51 7.82 34.65
N ILE A 69 -6.57 7.02 35.15
CA ILE A 69 -6.10 7.09 36.52
C ILE A 69 -4.62 7.48 36.53
N ARG A 70 -4.27 8.43 37.37
CA ARG A 70 -2.89 8.75 37.71
C ARG A 70 -2.58 8.23 39.11
N PHE A 71 -1.42 7.61 39.27
CA PHE A 71 -0.99 7.03 40.52
C PHE A 71 0.54 7.12 40.67
N VAL A 72 1.01 6.79 41.87
CA VAL A 72 2.43 6.76 42.20
C VAL A 72 2.80 5.33 42.57
N VAL A 73 3.89 4.82 42.00
CA VAL A 73 4.51 3.55 42.37
C VAL A 73 5.71 3.87 43.25
N ASP A 74 5.78 3.29 44.44
CA ASP A 74 6.91 3.40 45.36
C ASP A 74 8.00 2.35 45.10
N ARG A 75 9.12 2.44 45.80
CA ARG A 75 10.24 1.48 45.70
C ARG A 75 9.89 0.06 46.06
N SER A 76 8.82 -0.16 46.79
CA SER A 76 8.32 -1.48 47.16
C SER A 76 7.37 -2.05 46.09
N GLY A 77 7.13 -1.31 45.00
CA GLY A 77 6.22 -1.68 43.93
C GLY A 77 4.74 -1.43 44.23
N ASN A 78 4.44 -0.77 45.33
CA ASN A 78 3.05 -0.52 45.71
C ASN A 78 2.52 0.74 45.08
N VAL A 79 1.22 0.70 44.70
CA VAL A 79 0.47 1.83 44.20
C VAL A 79 -0.02 2.71 45.36
N SER A 80 0.15 4.02 45.21
CA SER A 80 -0.36 5.02 46.13
C SER A 80 -0.87 6.26 45.37
N LYS A 81 -1.64 7.12 46.06
CA LYS A 81 -2.17 8.40 45.51
C LYS A 81 -2.91 8.23 44.17
N ALA A 82 -3.62 7.11 43.99
CA ALA A 82 -4.42 6.90 42.78
C ALA A 82 -5.55 7.94 42.71
N THR A 83 -5.66 8.64 41.61
CA THR A 83 -6.67 9.66 41.36
C THR A 83 -7.19 9.57 39.94
N VAL A 84 -8.49 9.78 39.73
CA VAL A 84 -9.10 9.84 38.41
C VAL A 84 -8.76 11.22 37.80
N THR A 85 -8.13 11.19 36.63
CA THR A 85 -7.82 12.41 35.86
C THR A 85 -8.84 12.69 34.76
N LYS A 86 -9.50 11.63 34.24
CA LYS A 86 -10.62 11.73 33.32
C LYS A 86 -11.65 10.70 33.72
N SER A 87 -12.82 11.17 34.08
CA SER A 87 -13.96 10.35 34.52
C SER A 87 -14.82 9.93 33.32
N ALA A 88 -15.40 8.72 33.39
CA ALA A 88 -16.46 8.28 32.52
C ALA A 88 -17.83 8.26 33.26
N HIS A 89 -17.87 7.61 34.43
CA HIS A 89 -19.03 7.58 35.31
C HIS A 89 -18.58 7.31 36.76
N PRO A 90 -19.24 7.86 37.80
CA PRO A 90 -18.79 7.71 39.18
C PRO A 90 -18.60 6.26 39.64
N SER A 91 -19.48 5.35 39.22
CA SER A 91 -19.36 3.90 39.54
C SER A 91 -18.17 3.25 38.83
N LEU A 92 -17.93 3.60 37.55
CA LEU A 92 -16.77 3.13 36.79
C LEU A 92 -15.47 3.68 37.37
N ASP A 93 -15.45 4.95 37.78
CA ASP A 93 -14.30 5.60 38.39
C ASP A 93 -13.90 4.90 39.71
N LYS A 94 -14.89 4.53 40.53
CA LYS A 94 -14.68 3.83 41.79
C LYS A 94 -14.06 2.44 41.55
N GLU A 95 -14.58 1.71 40.57
CA GLU A 95 -14.06 0.38 40.23
C GLU A 95 -12.66 0.48 39.62
N ALA A 96 -12.41 1.43 38.74
CA ALA A 96 -11.10 1.68 38.17
C ALA A 96 -10.04 2.02 39.25
N LEU A 97 -10.40 2.83 40.24
CA LEU A 97 -9.52 3.08 41.41
C LEU A 97 -9.28 1.83 42.23
N ARG A 98 -10.31 0.99 42.45
CA ARG A 98 -10.17 -0.28 43.19
C ARG A 98 -9.15 -1.17 42.51
N VAL A 99 -9.29 -1.43 41.20
CA VAL A 99 -8.39 -2.32 40.45
C VAL A 99 -6.98 -1.73 40.38
N THR A 100 -6.82 -0.44 40.17
CA THR A 100 -5.53 0.21 40.15
C THR A 100 -4.76 0.03 41.47
N ASN A 101 -5.44 0.09 42.60
CA ASN A 101 -4.83 -0.08 43.91
C ASN A 101 -4.45 -1.56 44.23
N LEU A 102 -4.88 -2.53 43.43
CA LEU A 102 -4.47 -3.94 43.52
C LEU A 102 -3.20 -4.24 42.74
N LEU A 103 -2.76 -3.31 41.89
CA LEU A 103 -1.56 -3.50 41.09
C LEU A 103 -0.29 -3.51 41.95
N HIS A 104 0.64 -4.39 41.60
CA HIS A 104 1.96 -4.47 42.21
C HIS A 104 3.02 -4.49 41.11
N TRP A 105 4.01 -3.61 41.22
CA TRP A 105 5.04 -3.35 40.24
C TRP A 105 6.41 -3.84 40.69
N ASN A 106 7.24 -4.26 39.76
CA ASN A 106 8.65 -4.53 40.03
C ASN A 106 9.43 -3.20 39.94
N TRP A 107 10.11 -2.85 41.03
CA TRP A 107 10.96 -1.66 41.05
C TRP A 107 12.39 -2.01 40.62
N ASN A 108 12.99 -1.17 39.73
CA ASN A 108 14.40 -1.30 39.38
C ASN A 108 15.27 -0.68 40.47
N PRO A 109 16.11 -1.46 41.19
CA PRO A 109 16.96 -0.96 42.27
C PRO A 109 17.99 0.09 41.82
N ALA A 110 18.33 0.14 40.52
CA ALA A 110 19.27 1.09 39.96
C ALA A 110 18.69 2.51 39.89
N CYS A 111 17.36 2.66 39.94
CA CYS A 111 16.72 3.97 39.89
C CYS A 111 16.98 4.76 41.19
N LYS A 112 17.42 6.02 41.00
CA LYS A 112 17.68 6.98 42.08
C LYS A 112 16.40 7.56 42.67
N ASP A 113 15.33 7.60 41.93
CA ASP A 113 14.05 8.16 42.38
C ASP A 113 13.40 7.29 43.48
N SER A 114 12.65 7.94 44.33
CA SER A 114 11.94 7.27 45.43
C SER A 114 10.55 6.80 45.06
N ALA A 115 10.02 7.29 43.96
CA ALA A 115 8.68 7.02 43.42
C ALA A 115 8.56 7.42 41.96
N MET A 116 7.66 6.74 41.23
CA MET A 116 7.37 7.03 39.81
C MET A 116 5.89 7.36 39.62
N TYR A 117 5.60 8.41 38.84
CA TYR A 117 4.23 8.76 38.45
C TYR A 117 3.86 7.98 37.20
N MET A 118 2.70 7.32 37.23
CA MET A 118 2.16 6.56 36.11
C MET A 118 0.74 6.99 35.78
N SER A 119 0.32 6.72 34.57
CA SER A 119 -1.06 6.94 34.11
C SER A 119 -1.56 5.67 33.42
N LEU A 120 -2.76 5.22 33.77
CA LEU A 120 -3.36 4.00 33.24
C LEU A 120 -4.78 4.31 32.76
N PRO A 121 -5.08 4.08 31.47
CA PRO A 121 -6.45 4.07 30.96
C PRO A 121 -7.08 2.71 31.23
N ILE A 122 -8.27 2.68 31.84
CA ILE A 122 -9.11 1.47 31.97
C ILE A 122 -10.36 1.69 31.15
N ASN A 123 -10.61 0.81 30.20
CA ASN A 123 -11.78 0.85 29.33
C ASN A 123 -12.85 -0.06 29.91
N PHE A 124 -14.07 0.49 30.05
CA PHE A 124 -15.26 -0.23 30.48
C PHE A 124 -16.24 -0.29 29.33
N GLU A 125 -16.63 -1.50 28.93
CA GLU A 125 -17.61 -1.76 27.89
C GLU A 125 -18.69 -2.68 28.43
N VAL A 126 -19.95 -2.31 28.24
CA VAL A 126 -21.07 -3.19 28.57
C VAL A 126 -21.12 -4.25 27.49
N GLY A 127 -20.70 -5.47 27.80
CA GLY A 127 -20.68 -6.58 26.85
C GLY A 127 -22.10 -7.04 26.51
N ASP A 128 -22.41 -7.03 25.25
CA ASP A 128 -23.10 -8.16 24.63
C ASP A 128 -22.02 -9.25 24.48
N ASP A 129 -22.30 -10.53 24.78
CA ASP A 129 -21.33 -11.65 24.84
C ASP A 129 -20.65 -11.98 23.50
N THR A 130 -20.19 -10.98 22.79
CA THR A 130 -19.52 -11.08 21.50
C THR A 130 -18.32 -10.14 21.43
N GLU A 131 -17.13 -10.72 21.74
CA GLU A 131 -15.79 -10.28 21.31
C GLU A 131 -15.18 -8.98 21.90
N PRO A 132 -13.84 -8.92 22.11
CA PRO A 132 -13.15 -7.78 22.73
C PRO A 132 -13.33 -6.52 21.86
N SER A 133 -13.58 -5.41 22.55
CA SER A 133 -13.73 -4.08 21.98
C SER A 133 -12.63 -3.73 20.98
N GLU A 134 -13.07 -3.32 19.81
CA GLU A 134 -12.22 -2.73 18.79
C GLU A 134 -11.54 -1.46 19.36
N ASP A 135 -10.28 -1.55 19.69
CA ASP A 135 -9.42 -0.39 19.87
C ASP A 135 -9.52 0.50 18.62
N GLU A 136 -9.36 1.81 18.76
CA GLU A 136 -9.35 2.79 17.65
C GLU A 136 -8.30 2.44 16.54
N ASP A 137 -7.44 1.44 16.77
CA ASP A 137 -6.50 0.86 15.81
C ASP A 137 -7.12 -0.22 14.88
N ASP A 138 -8.40 -0.54 15.03
CA ASP A 138 -9.07 -1.59 14.26
C ASP A 138 -9.74 -1.07 12.96
N LYS A 139 -9.16 -0.04 12.34
CA LYS A 139 -9.52 0.29 10.97
C LYS A 139 -9.14 -0.87 10.07
N PRO A 140 -10.05 -1.33 9.18
CA PRO A 140 -9.72 -2.38 8.24
C PRO A 140 -8.55 -1.93 7.38
N SER A 141 -7.41 -2.58 7.53
CA SER A 141 -6.23 -2.31 6.73
C SER A 141 -6.34 -3.05 5.43
N PRO A 142 -6.51 -2.38 4.29
CA PRO A 142 -6.48 -2.99 2.97
C PRO A 142 -5.05 -3.41 2.58
N HIS A 143 -4.93 -4.28 1.56
CA HIS A 143 -3.64 -4.79 1.07
C HIS A 143 -3.48 -4.43 -0.41
N TYR A 144 -3.42 -3.14 -0.71
CA TYR A 144 -3.24 -2.65 -2.09
C TYR A 144 -2.15 -1.59 -2.20
N ALA A 145 -2.05 -0.66 -1.23
CA ALA A 145 -1.02 0.39 -1.26
C ALA A 145 0.39 -0.19 -1.17
N GLY A 146 1.30 0.29 -2.02
CA GLY A 146 2.67 -0.21 -2.05
C GLY A 146 3.30 -0.22 -3.43
N PHE A 147 4.18 -1.19 -3.66
CA PHE A 147 4.98 -1.31 -4.87
C PHE A 147 4.72 -2.64 -5.58
N ASP A 148 4.55 -2.57 -6.89
CA ASP A 148 4.41 -3.73 -7.76
C ASP A 148 5.59 -3.80 -8.72
N ILE A 149 6.18 -4.99 -8.88
CA ILE A 149 7.16 -5.29 -9.93
C ILE A 149 6.67 -6.51 -10.69
N GLY A 150 6.48 -6.37 -11.99
CA GLY A 150 5.94 -7.44 -12.81
C GLY A 150 6.57 -7.57 -14.18
N PHE A 151 6.42 -8.77 -14.71
CA PHE A 151 6.84 -9.16 -16.06
C PHE A 151 5.65 -9.79 -16.77
N GLY A 152 5.69 -9.81 -18.08
CA GLY A 152 4.61 -10.42 -18.85
C GLY A 152 4.83 -10.36 -20.33
N ASN A 153 3.72 -10.54 -21.06
CA ASN A 153 3.73 -10.52 -22.51
C ASN A 153 2.45 -9.84 -23.05
N LEU A 154 2.43 -9.56 -24.34
CA LEU A 154 1.24 -9.12 -25.06
C LEU A 154 0.53 -10.31 -25.67
N MET A 155 -0.76 -10.47 -25.39
CA MET A 155 -1.62 -11.44 -26.02
C MET A 155 -2.38 -10.80 -27.16
N MET A 156 -2.56 -11.52 -28.28
CA MET A 156 -3.29 -11.06 -29.46
C MET A 156 -4.54 -11.90 -29.63
N ASP A 157 -5.64 -11.24 -30.03
CA ASP A 157 -6.93 -11.92 -30.25
C ASP A 157 -6.91 -12.86 -31.47
N ASN A 158 -6.15 -12.49 -32.52
CA ASN A 158 -6.03 -13.28 -33.73
C ASN A 158 -4.61 -13.17 -34.32
N PRO A 159 -3.70 -14.09 -34.02
CA PRO A 159 -2.32 -14.03 -34.48
C PRO A 159 -2.16 -14.21 -35.99
N THR A 160 -3.18 -14.67 -36.71
CA THR A 160 -3.10 -14.91 -38.17
C THR A 160 -3.34 -13.67 -39.00
N ASP A 161 -3.97 -12.61 -38.46
CA ASP A 161 -4.27 -11.41 -39.20
C ASP A 161 -3.14 -10.38 -39.23
N TYR A 162 -2.09 -10.59 -38.41
CA TYR A 162 -1.04 -9.60 -38.18
C TYR A 162 0.35 -10.20 -38.35
N THR A 163 0.78 -10.33 -39.60
CA THR A 163 2.11 -10.80 -39.98
C THR A 163 3.26 -9.90 -39.48
N TYR A 164 2.95 -8.73 -38.92
CA TYR A 164 3.93 -7.72 -38.54
C TYR A 164 4.30 -7.69 -37.06
N TRP A 165 3.58 -8.43 -36.19
CA TRP A 165 3.88 -8.49 -34.78
C TRP A 165 4.22 -9.92 -34.35
N ASN A 166 5.45 -10.16 -33.96
CA ASN A 166 5.83 -11.42 -33.32
C ASN A 166 5.73 -11.24 -31.80
N THR A 167 4.65 -11.73 -31.19
CA THR A 167 4.41 -11.57 -29.76
C THR A 167 5.30 -12.45 -28.89
N SER A 168 5.96 -13.47 -29.47
CA SER A 168 6.87 -14.33 -28.69
C SER A 168 8.09 -13.58 -28.16
N ASP A 169 8.47 -12.48 -28.84
CA ASP A 169 9.66 -11.68 -28.50
C ASP A 169 9.28 -10.41 -27.72
N LEU A 170 7.98 -10.13 -27.54
CA LEU A 170 7.51 -8.93 -26.85
C LEU A 170 7.42 -9.19 -25.35
N ASN A 171 8.35 -8.63 -24.60
CA ASN A 171 8.37 -8.70 -23.16
C ASN A 171 7.80 -7.41 -22.54
N VAL A 172 6.90 -7.56 -21.61
CA VAL A 172 6.35 -6.45 -20.82
C VAL A 172 7.02 -6.45 -19.46
N PHE A 173 7.52 -5.30 -19.06
CA PHE A 173 7.98 -5.02 -17.69
C PHE A 173 7.09 -3.93 -17.09
N THR A 174 6.64 -4.08 -15.87
CA THR A 174 5.79 -3.09 -15.19
C THR A 174 6.30 -2.77 -13.81
N LEU A 175 6.21 -1.49 -13.46
CA LEU A 175 6.41 -0.96 -12.12
C LEU A 175 5.14 -0.24 -11.70
N GLY A 176 4.60 -0.59 -10.55
CA GLY A 176 3.41 0.01 -9.96
C GLY A 176 3.73 0.70 -8.64
N PHE A 177 3.07 1.83 -8.42
CA PHE A 177 3.08 2.59 -7.18
C PHE A 177 1.63 2.82 -6.78
N ASN A 178 1.15 2.07 -5.81
CA ASN A 178 -0.19 2.17 -5.28
C ASN A 178 -0.15 3.11 -4.07
N LEU A 179 -0.69 4.32 -4.22
CA LEU A 179 -0.45 5.44 -3.30
C LEU A 179 -1.47 5.53 -2.17
N PHE A 180 -2.73 5.24 -2.49
CA PHE A 180 -3.84 5.35 -1.56
C PHE A 180 -4.72 4.13 -1.67
N GLU A 181 -5.30 3.75 -0.54
CA GLU A 181 -6.25 2.66 -0.46
C GLU A 181 -7.35 2.98 0.55
N TYR A 182 -8.53 2.44 0.29
CA TYR A 182 -9.68 2.53 1.17
C TYR A 182 -10.48 1.25 1.07
N LYS A 183 -10.79 0.63 2.22
CA LYS A 183 -11.58 -0.60 2.30
C LYS A 183 -12.91 -0.31 2.94
N VAL A 184 -13.99 -0.66 2.23
CA VAL A 184 -15.35 -0.69 2.77
C VAL A 184 -15.59 -2.11 3.27
N PRO A 185 -15.73 -2.34 4.58
CA PRO A 185 -16.01 -3.66 5.11
C PRO A 185 -17.43 -4.09 4.73
N ILE A 186 -17.58 -5.35 4.26
CA ILE A 186 -18.87 -5.96 3.93
C ILE A 186 -19.27 -6.94 5.04
N PHE A 187 -18.33 -7.76 5.49
CA PHE A 187 -18.55 -8.71 6.57
C PHE A 187 -17.40 -8.61 7.57
N LYS A 188 -17.64 -7.91 8.68
CA LYS A 188 -16.61 -7.54 9.65
C LYS A 188 -15.41 -6.95 8.90
N GLN A 189 -14.18 -7.37 9.26
CA GLN A 189 -12.96 -6.92 8.58
C GLN A 189 -12.38 -7.98 7.63
N TYR A 190 -12.98 -9.17 7.59
CA TYR A 190 -12.50 -10.31 6.81
C TYR A 190 -12.85 -10.20 5.33
N LEU A 191 -13.98 -9.58 5.00
CA LEU A 191 -14.42 -9.37 3.62
C LEU A 191 -14.74 -7.90 3.41
N GLY A 192 -14.17 -7.29 2.37
CA GLY A 192 -14.42 -5.91 2.01
C GLY A 192 -14.27 -5.62 0.53
N LEU A 193 -14.62 -4.39 0.18
CA LEU A 193 -14.40 -3.82 -1.13
C LEU A 193 -13.28 -2.79 -1.00
N THR A 194 -12.14 -3.04 -1.66
CA THR A 194 -10.97 -2.15 -1.65
C THR A 194 -10.93 -1.33 -2.92
N THR A 195 -10.75 -0.03 -2.77
CA THR A 195 -10.49 0.93 -3.84
C THR A 195 -9.27 1.78 -3.50
N GLY A 196 -8.79 2.57 -4.46
CA GLY A 196 -7.61 3.39 -4.22
C GLY A 196 -7.16 4.17 -5.44
N LEU A 197 -5.92 4.62 -5.40
CA LEU A 197 -5.26 5.31 -6.51
C LEU A 197 -3.84 4.78 -6.67
N GLY A 198 -3.48 4.42 -7.88
CA GLY A 198 -2.14 3.96 -8.23
C GLY A 198 -1.61 4.62 -9.50
N PHE A 199 -0.32 4.47 -9.71
CA PHE A 199 0.40 4.87 -10.91
C PHE A 199 1.22 3.71 -11.41
N ASN A 200 1.06 3.33 -12.69
CA ASN A 200 1.87 2.29 -13.32
C ASN A 200 2.71 2.87 -14.45
N MET A 201 3.92 2.35 -14.56
CA MET A 201 4.80 2.55 -15.71
C MET A 201 5.11 1.18 -16.30
N SER A 202 4.75 0.97 -17.56
CA SER A 202 4.97 -0.29 -18.27
C SER A 202 5.86 -0.05 -19.47
N SER A 203 6.78 -0.97 -19.71
CA SER A 203 7.72 -0.93 -20.82
C SER A 203 7.62 -2.23 -21.61
N ILE A 204 7.39 -2.11 -22.90
CA ILE A 204 7.31 -3.22 -23.87
C ILE A 204 8.61 -3.23 -24.67
N SER A 205 9.33 -4.32 -24.62
CA SER A 205 10.51 -4.53 -25.47
C SER A 205 10.05 -4.91 -26.87
N LEU A 206 10.45 -4.13 -27.87
CA LEU A 206 10.07 -4.31 -29.27
C LEU A 206 11.12 -5.11 -30.08
N GLY A 207 12.22 -5.56 -29.44
CA GLY A 207 13.27 -6.29 -30.15
C GLY A 207 13.84 -5.51 -31.32
N GLN A 208 13.78 -6.09 -32.51
CA GLN A 208 14.26 -5.49 -33.77
C GLN A 208 13.17 -4.78 -34.58
N TYR A 209 11.99 -4.56 -33.99
CA TYR A 209 10.88 -3.90 -34.68
C TYR A 209 10.95 -2.39 -34.57
N ASP A 210 10.74 -1.69 -35.68
CA ASP A 210 10.58 -0.25 -35.74
C ASP A 210 9.10 0.12 -35.66
N LEU A 211 8.75 1.10 -34.85
CA LEU A 211 7.40 1.67 -34.83
C LEU A 211 7.23 2.68 -35.98
N VAL A 212 6.36 2.36 -36.91
CA VAL A 212 6.05 3.22 -38.04
C VAL A 212 4.65 3.79 -37.86
N HIS A 213 4.58 5.09 -37.93
CA HIS A 213 3.36 5.88 -37.88
C HIS A 213 3.02 6.36 -39.30
N THR A 214 1.94 5.84 -39.87
CA THR A 214 1.52 6.27 -41.22
C THR A 214 0.23 7.06 -41.12
N SER A 215 0.26 8.32 -41.57
CA SER A 215 -0.94 9.08 -41.92
C SER A 215 -1.30 8.75 -43.35
N THR A 216 -2.39 8.06 -43.58
CA THR A 216 -2.78 7.58 -44.92
C THR A 216 -3.56 8.63 -45.75
N VAL A 217 -3.91 9.77 -45.17
CA VAL A 217 -4.65 10.81 -45.85
C VAL A 217 -4.12 12.19 -45.46
N PRO A 218 -3.78 13.10 -46.43
CA PRO A 218 -3.49 14.49 -46.11
C PRO A 218 -4.72 15.13 -45.45
N GLY A 219 -4.65 15.40 -44.17
CA GLY A 219 -5.75 16.01 -43.38
C GLY A 219 -6.71 15.03 -42.71
N GLY A 220 -6.45 13.72 -42.73
CA GLY A 220 -7.26 12.69 -42.04
C GLY A 220 -6.53 12.07 -40.84
N ASP A 221 -7.24 11.93 -39.72
CA ASP A 221 -6.77 11.37 -38.44
C ASP A 221 -6.70 9.84 -38.41
N VAL A 222 -6.34 9.18 -39.48
CA VAL A 222 -6.19 7.71 -39.48
C VAL A 222 -4.73 7.35 -39.30
N ASP A 223 -4.30 7.38 -38.05
CA ASP A 223 -2.97 6.98 -37.65
C ASP A 223 -2.94 5.45 -37.41
N THR A 224 -2.33 4.73 -38.32
CA THR A 224 -2.09 3.30 -38.12
C THR A 224 -0.68 3.10 -37.59
N LEU A 225 -0.54 2.36 -36.50
CA LEU A 225 0.74 2.01 -35.91
C LEU A 225 1.14 0.60 -36.39
N PHE A 226 2.28 0.50 -37.05
CA PHE A 226 2.86 -0.77 -37.48
C PHE A 226 4.18 -1.02 -36.75
N ALA A 227 4.48 -2.29 -36.49
CA ALA A 227 5.81 -2.72 -36.18
C ALA A 227 6.39 -3.43 -37.42
N ILE A 228 7.46 -2.89 -37.95
CA ILE A 228 8.14 -3.46 -39.14
C ILE A 228 9.51 -3.94 -38.73
N GLU A 229 9.79 -5.22 -38.96
CA GLU A 229 11.08 -5.81 -38.67
C GLU A 229 12.16 -5.26 -39.60
N GLY A 230 13.24 -4.75 -39.00
CA GLY A 230 14.44 -4.37 -39.71
C GLY A 230 14.32 -3.22 -40.71
N LEU A 231 13.29 -2.36 -40.60
CA LEU A 231 13.08 -1.24 -41.52
C LEU A 231 14.34 -0.38 -41.69
N ASN A 232 15.04 -0.10 -40.59
CA ASN A 232 16.23 0.72 -40.57
C ASN A 232 17.54 -0.10 -40.53
N ASN A 233 17.45 -1.44 -40.51
CA ASN A 233 18.59 -2.34 -40.35
C ASN A 233 19.56 -1.95 -39.21
N LEU A 234 19.02 -1.34 -38.18
CA LEU A 234 19.80 -0.85 -37.04
C LEU A 234 19.92 -1.95 -35.98
N PRO A 235 21.14 -2.24 -35.51
CA PRO A 235 21.35 -3.24 -34.46
C PRO A 235 20.92 -2.66 -33.09
N TYR A 236 19.67 -2.77 -32.73
CA TYR A 236 19.15 -2.31 -31.44
C TYR A 236 19.71 -3.16 -30.30
N LYS A 237 20.24 -2.48 -29.28
CA LYS A 237 20.54 -3.06 -27.96
C LYS A 237 19.38 -2.92 -27.00
N ALA A 238 18.58 -1.87 -27.16
CA ALA A 238 17.34 -1.64 -26.46
C ALA A 238 16.40 -0.91 -27.38
N ASN A 239 15.16 -1.36 -27.43
CA ASN A 239 14.08 -0.81 -28.25
C ASN A 239 12.78 -1.02 -27.46
N ASN A 240 12.31 0.03 -26.81
CA ASN A 240 11.23 -0.08 -25.84
C ASN A 240 10.16 0.99 -26.09
N LEU A 241 8.91 0.55 -26.07
CA LEU A 241 7.75 1.42 -25.94
C LEU A 241 7.34 1.45 -24.45
N THR A 242 7.48 2.60 -23.81
CA THR A 242 7.11 2.81 -22.41
C THR A 242 5.86 3.67 -22.33
N TYR A 243 4.92 3.31 -21.48
CA TYR A 243 3.72 4.10 -21.21
C TYR A 243 3.42 4.15 -19.72
N SER A 244 2.70 5.19 -19.32
CA SER A 244 2.31 5.43 -17.94
C SER A 244 0.81 5.56 -17.80
N SER A 245 0.26 5.09 -16.70
CA SER A 245 -1.17 5.15 -16.40
C SER A 245 -1.46 5.48 -14.94
N ILE A 246 -2.59 6.15 -14.73
CA ILE A 246 -3.20 6.33 -13.41
C ILE A 246 -4.28 5.27 -13.27
N ASN A 247 -4.31 4.57 -12.13
CA ASN A 247 -5.13 3.39 -11.91
C ASN A 247 -6.07 3.59 -10.73
N VAL A 248 -7.30 3.11 -10.90
CA VAL A 248 -8.32 3.08 -9.85
C VAL A 248 -8.80 1.64 -9.69
N PRO A 249 -8.44 0.94 -8.62
CA PRO A 249 -8.87 -0.42 -8.34
C PRO A 249 -10.30 -0.48 -7.80
N LEU A 250 -10.96 -1.60 -8.05
CA LEU A 250 -12.18 -2.04 -7.40
C LEU A 250 -12.05 -3.54 -7.15
N LEU A 251 -11.67 -3.89 -5.93
CA LEU A 251 -11.26 -5.26 -5.56
C LEU A 251 -12.10 -5.78 -4.41
N PHE A 252 -12.57 -7.02 -4.54
CA PHE A 252 -13.03 -7.79 -3.39
C PHE A 252 -11.82 -8.33 -2.67
N GLU A 253 -11.73 -8.03 -1.39
CA GLU A 253 -10.63 -8.45 -0.53
C GLU A 253 -11.12 -9.37 0.56
N ILE A 254 -10.48 -10.53 0.69
CA ILE A 254 -10.69 -11.53 1.73
C ILE A 254 -9.41 -11.62 2.55
N CYS A 255 -9.51 -11.47 3.86
CA CYS A 255 -8.39 -11.57 4.78
C CYS A 255 -8.60 -12.69 5.80
N SER A 256 -7.53 -13.34 6.22
CA SER A 256 -7.59 -14.39 7.24
C SER A 256 -7.69 -13.83 8.67
N LYS A 257 -7.27 -12.58 8.87
CA LYS A 257 -7.34 -11.85 10.14
C LYS A 257 -7.82 -10.43 9.91
N ALA A 258 -8.33 -9.81 10.95
CA ALA A 258 -8.79 -8.43 10.94
C ALA A 258 -7.66 -7.41 10.76
N LYS A 259 -6.47 -7.71 11.28
CA LYS A 259 -5.25 -6.88 11.19
C LYS A 259 -4.38 -7.32 10.02
N THR A 260 -3.69 -6.37 9.36
CA THR A 260 -2.75 -6.65 8.26
C THR A 260 -1.62 -7.56 8.69
N LYS A 261 -1.10 -7.35 9.89
CA LYS A 261 0.07 -8.06 10.38
C LYS A 261 -0.20 -9.57 10.56
N ASN A 262 0.63 -10.38 9.89
CA ASN A 262 0.51 -11.83 9.85
C ASN A 262 -0.83 -12.33 9.29
N SER A 263 -1.41 -11.63 8.33
CA SER A 263 -2.65 -11.97 7.66
C SER A 263 -2.41 -12.46 6.24
N PHE A 264 -3.06 -13.56 5.85
CA PHE A 264 -3.22 -13.90 4.43
C PHE A 264 -4.32 -13.04 3.84
N TYR A 265 -4.11 -12.59 2.61
CA TYR A 265 -5.12 -11.87 1.86
C TYR A 265 -5.26 -12.38 0.44
N LEU A 266 -6.46 -12.25 -0.10
CA LEU A 266 -6.80 -12.49 -1.50
C LEU A 266 -7.62 -11.30 -2.01
N ASN A 267 -7.10 -10.61 -3.01
CA ASN A 267 -7.78 -9.53 -3.71
C ASN A 267 -8.13 -9.99 -5.13
N VAL A 268 -9.39 -9.87 -5.52
CA VAL A 268 -9.86 -10.20 -6.86
C VAL A 268 -10.78 -9.09 -7.36
N GLY A 269 -10.53 -8.60 -8.57
CA GLY A 269 -11.40 -7.58 -9.14
C GLY A 269 -10.87 -6.99 -10.43
N ALA A 270 -11.26 -5.74 -10.68
CA ALA A 270 -10.86 -4.98 -11.85
C ALA A 270 -10.22 -3.65 -11.46
N VAL A 271 -9.32 -3.18 -12.32
CA VAL A 271 -8.67 -1.90 -12.19
C VAL A 271 -8.94 -1.11 -13.46
N GLY A 272 -9.64 0.02 -13.34
CA GLY A 272 -9.74 1.00 -14.40
C GLY A 272 -8.47 1.84 -14.49
N TYR A 273 -8.02 2.17 -15.69
CA TYR A 273 -6.85 3.00 -15.87
C TYR A 273 -7.02 4.09 -16.93
N TRP A 274 -6.30 5.18 -16.73
CA TRP A 274 -6.14 6.27 -17.69
C TRP A 274 -4.68 6.37 -18.12
N THR A 275 -4.42 6.21 -19.43
CA THR A 275 -3.08 6.35 -20.02
C THR A 275 -2.69 7.82 -20.12
N VAL A 276 -1.65 8.22 -19.42
CA VAL A 276 -1.17 9.61 -19.36
C VAL A 276 -0.31 9.95 -20.57
N GLY A 277 0.54 9.03 -21.01
CA GLY A 277 1.44 9.24 -22.14
C GLY A 277 2.31 8.04 -22.44
N GLY A 278 3.07 8.14 -23.53
CA GLY A 278 4.02 7.12 -23.95
C GLY A 278 5.32 7.71 -24.49
N SER A 279 6.36 6.90 -24.55
CA SER A 279 7.64 7.21 -25.17
C SER A 279 8.23 5.97 -25.82
N TRP A 280 8.75 6.14 -27.02
CA TRP A 280 9.51 5.12 -27.72
C TRP A 280 10.99 5.47 -27.66
N SER A 281 11.78 4.56 -27.09
CA SER A 281 13.22 4.75 -26.91
C SER A 281 13.99 3.64 -27.57
N THR A 282 14.93 4.01 -28.45
CA THR A 282 15.85 3.11 -29.12
C THR A 282 17.29 3.43 -28.75
N ARG A 283 18.11 2.42 -28.60
CA ARG A 283 19.55 2.55 -28.33
C ARG A 283 20.32 1.42 -28.99
N GLY A 284 21.44 1.73 -29.59
CA GLY A 284 22.28 0.75 -30.24
C GLY A 284 23.65 1.28 -30.62
N LYS A 285 24.33 0.54 -31.54
CA LYS A 285 25.60 0.96 -32.17
C LYS A 285 25.49 0.78 -33.65
N TYR A 286 25.95 1.75 -34.39
CA TYR A 286 26.19 1.61 -35.85
C TYR A 286 27.35 0.66 -36.16
N SER A 287 27.44 0.21 -37.41
CA SER A 287 28.51 -0.64 -37.90
C SER A 287 29.89 0.00 -37.77
N ASN A 288 30.02 1.33 -37.81
CA ASN A 288 31.24 2.10 -37.57
C ASN A 288 31.61 2.21 -36.08
N GLY A 289 30.84 1.63 -35.16
CA GLY A 289 31.08 1.65 -33.73
C GLY A 289 30.44 2.83 -32.96
N ASP A 290 29.89 3.81 -33.64
CA ASP A 290 29.23 4.95 -33.03
C ASP A 290 27.96 4.50 -32.31
N ARG A 291 27.65 5.15 -31.17
CA ARG A 291 26.45 4.87 -30.40
C ARG A 291 25.33 5.81 -30.87
N PHE A 292 24.12 5.27 -30.96
CA PHE A 292 22.91 6.07 -31.13
C PHE A 292 21.97 5.87 -29.98
N GLN A 293 21.24 6.91 -29.67
CA GLN A 293 20.10 6.87 -28.75
C GLN A 293 19.06 7.87 -29.25
N ASN A 294 17.84 7.39 -29.43
CA ASN A 294 16.71 8.22 -29.83
C ASN A 294 15.54 7.97 -28.87
N THR A 295 14.79 9.03 -28.56
CA THR A 295 13.58 8.95 -27.76
C THR A 295 12.53 9.89 -28.35
N VAL A 296 11.38 9.33 -28.68
CA VAL A 296 10.24 10.04 -29.19
C VAL A 296 9.11 9.93 -28.19
N SER A 297 8.54 11.05 -27.78
CA SER A 297 7.40 11.08 -26.89
C SER A 297 6.12 11.36 -27.69
N SER A 298 5.15 10.45 -27.62
CA SER A 298 3.87 10.54 -28.30
C SER A 298 2.87 9.63 -27.60
N ARG A 299 1.61 9.69 -28.00
CA ARG A 299 0.59 8.74 -27.51
C ARG A 299 0.65 7.39 -28.22
N PHE A 300 1.34 7.23 -29.33
CA PHE A 300 1.50 5.97 -30.11
C PHE A 300 0.19 5.19 -30.27
N GLN A 301 -0.92 5.87 -30.48
CA GLN A 301 -2.26 5.28 -30.56
C GLN A 301 -2.68 4.43 -29.36
N LEU A 302 -2.02 4.60 -28.21
CA LEU A 302 -2.45 3.98 -26.97
C LEU A 302 -3.88 4.36 -26.62
N ALA A 303 -4.66 3.40 -26.15
CA ALA A 303 -6.02 3.65 -25.68
C ALA A 303 -5.98 4.57 -24.46
N PRO A 304 -6.75 5.68 -24.47
CA PRO A 304 -6.70 6.65 -23.36
C PRO A 304 -7.27 6.08 -22.06
N PHE A 305 -8.23 5.18 -22.14
CA PHE A 305 -8.85 4.50 -21.01
C PHE A 305 -8.89 3.01 -21.26
N GLY A 306 -8.77 2.25 -20.19
CA GLY A 306 -8.89 0.82 -20.23
C GLY A 306 -9.17 0.22 -18.86
N ALA A 307 -9.25 -1.10 -18.83
CA ALA A 307 -9.40 -1.87 -17.61
C ALA A 307 -8.64 -3.19 -17.71
N TYR A 308 -8.15 -3.67 -16.57
CA TYR A 308 -7.61 -5.02 -16.44
C TYR A 308 -8.21 -5.74 -15.24
N ALA A 309 -8.36 -7.06 -15.36
CA ALA A 309 -8.64 -7.93 -14.23
C ALA A 309 -7.36 -8.18 -13.45
N THR A 310 -7.46 -8.24 -12.13
CA THR A 310 -6.34 -8.54 -11.25
C THR A 310 -6.73 -9.55 -10.20
N THR A 311 -5.77 -10.41 -9.86
CA THR A 311 -5.81 -11.26 -8.68
C THR A 311 -4.52 -11.07 -7.92
N ARG A 312 -4.62 -10.81 -6.62
CA ARG A 312 -3.47 -10.64 -5.73
C ARG A 312 -3.63 -11.59 -4.56
N LEU A 313 -2.60 -12.34 -4.26
CA LEU A 313 -2.54 -13.27 -3.12
C LEU A 313 -1.27 -12.99 -2.33
N GLY A 314 -1.38 -12.83 -1.03
CA GLY A 314 -0.22 -12.53 -0.23
C GLY A 314 -0.36 -12.87 1.24
N PHE A 315 0.74 -12.62 1.93
CA PHE A 315 0.86 -12.76 3.37
C PHE A 315 1.58 -11.53 3.91
N ASP A 316 0.94 -10.83 4.83
CA ASP A 316 1.49 -9.62 5.44
C ASP A 316 1.82 -8.57 4.34
N HIS A 317 3.06 -8.12 4.29
CA HIS A 317 3.54 -7.12 3.32
C HIS A 317 3.85 -7.68 1.93
N TYR A 318 3.96 -9.01 1.76
CA TYR A 318 4.44 -9.62 0.52
C TYR A 318 3.33 -10.35 -0.21
N GLY A 319 3.26 -10.19 -1.51
CA GLY A 319 2.29 -10.89 -2.31
C GLY A 319 2.73 -11.13 -3.75
N LEU A 320 1.89 -11.89 -4.43
CA LEU A 320 1.97 -12.14 -5.86
C LEU A 320 0.76 -11.52 -6.53
N PHE A 321 0.91 -11.04 -7.74
CA PHE A 321 -0.20 -10.58 -8.54
C PHE A 321 -0.19 -11.17 -9.96
N VAL A 322 -1.36 -11.24 -10.54
CA VAL A 322 -1.59 -11.54 -11.96
C VAL A 322 -2.57 -10.51 -12.48
N ASN A 323 -2.23 -9.86 -13.58
CA ASN A 323 -3.08 -8.89 -14.28
C ASN A 323 -3.31 -9.34 -15.72
N TYR A 324 -4.54 -9.21 -16.18
CA TYR A 324 -4.94 -9.46 -17.56
C TYR A 324 -5.78 -8.27 -18.07
N ASN A 325 -5.32 -7.60 -19.14
CA ASN A 325 -6.06 -6.50 -19.71
C ASN A 325 -7.37 -6.99 -20.35
N LEU A 326 -8.48 -6.39 -19.94
CA LEU A 326 -9.81 -6.62 -20.49
C LEU A 326 -10.08 -5.77 -21.74
N THR A 327 -9.29 -4.70 -21.88
CA THR A 327 -9.36 -3.79 -23.01
C THR A 327 -8.03 -3.80 -23.76
N PRO A 328 -8.05 -3.62 -25.09
CA PRO A 328 -6.82 -3.57 -25.86
C PRO A 328 -5.96 -2.37 -25.47
N LEU A 329 -4.65 -2.55 -25.52
CA LEU A 329 -3.66 -1.51 -25.21
C LEU A 329 -3.71 -0.34 -26.19
N PHE A 330 -3.94 -0.64 -27.48
CA PHE A 330 -4.04 0.34 -28.55
C PHE A 330 -5.48 0.59 -28.96
N LYS A 331 -5.74 1.74 -29.59
CA LYS A 331 -7.04 2.02 -30.17
C LYS A 331 -7.37 0.99 -31.25
N LYS A 332 -8.62 0.57 -31.36
CA LYS A 332 -9.07 -0.46 -32.30
C LYS A 332 -8.77 -0.15 -33.78
N SER A 333 -8.63 1.12 -34.14
CA SER A 333 -8.32 1.57 -35.50
C SER A 333 -6.83 1.59 -35.81
N ALA A 334 -5.97 1.42 -34.84
CA ALA A 334 -4.55 1.71 -34.96
C ALA A 334 -3.70 0.48 -35.33
N THR A 335 -4.01 -0.67 -34.78
CA THR A 335 -3.20 -1.89 -34.94
C THR A 335 -3.96 -3.10 -34.44
N ALA A 336 -3.27 -4.26 -34.36
CA ALA A 336 -3.78 -5.46 -33.74
C ALA A 336 -4.32 -5.21 -32.33
N MET A 337 -5.39 -5.91 -31.96
CA MET A 337 -5.89 -5.89 -30.59
C MET A 337 -4.96 -6.68 -29.69
N MET A 338 -4.19 -5.96 -28.87
CA MET A 338 -3.18 -6.54 -27.97
C MET A 338 -3.60 -6.31 -26.54
N TYR A 339 -3.53 -7.35 -25.75
CA TYR A 339 -3.92 -7.39 -24.34
C TYR A 339 -2.69 -7.72 -23.48
N PRO A 340 -2.14 -6.78 -22.74
CA PRO A 340 -1.07 -7.05 -21.79
C PRO A 340 -1.50 -8.08 -20.74
N PHE A 341 -0.65 -9.06 -20.52
CA PHE A 341 -0.72 -10.01 -19.42
C PHE A 341 0.55 -9.84 -18.59
N THR A 342 0.42 -9.59 -17.30
CA THR A 342 1.56 -9.42 -16.39
C THR A 342 1.35 -10.18 -15.08
N PHE A 343 2.43 -10.64 -14.50
CA PHE A 343 2.48 -11.26 -13.19
C PHE A 343 3.73 -10.77 -12.45
N GLY A 344 3.70 -10.80 -11.14
CA GLY A 344 4.83 -10.27 -10.39
C GLY A 344 4.66 -10.30 -8.89
N LEU A 345 5.49 -9.51 -8.24
CA LEU A 345 5.57 -9.35 -6.80
C LEU A 345 4.94 -8.01 -6.40
N THR A 346 4.26 -8.02 -5.27
CA THR A 346 3.77 -6.82 -4.60
C THR A 346 4.38 -6.72 -3.21
N LEU A 347 4.74 -5.50 -2.82
CA LEU A 347 5.17 -5.13 -1.47
C LEU A 347 4.17 -4.10 -0.95
N ASN A 348 3.30 -4.51 -0.02
CA ASN A 348 2.35 -3.62 0.62
C ASN A 348 3.03 -2.80 1.71
N LEU A 349 2.59 -1.56 1.88
CA LEU A 349 3.05 -0.64 2.92
C LEU A 349 1.97 -0.52 3.98
N ASP A 350 2.37 -0.59 5.25
CA ASP A 350 1.49 -0.23 6.37
C ASP A 350 1.43 1.30 6.49
N TYR A 351 0.22 1.84 6.59
CA TYR A 351 -0.02 3.25 6.91
C TYR A 351 -0.64 3.38 8.29
#